data_93e71f18f5e2a8ae4dcb2c607af5789e
#
_entry.id   93e71f18f5e2a8ae4dcb2c607af5789e
#
_cell.length_a   1.000
_cell.length_b   1.000
_cell.length_c   1.000
_cell.angle_alpha   90.00
_cell.angle_beta   90.00
_cell.angle_gamma   90.00
#
_symmetry.space_group_name_H-M   'P 1'
#
loop_
_entity.id
_entity.type
_entity.pdbx_description
1 polymer ?
#
loop_
_entity_poly.entity_id
_entity_poly.type
_entity_poly.pdbx_seq_one_letter_code
_entity_poly.pdbx_strand_id
1 'polypeptide(L)'
;MRFHKSETALFVIIAVLIALGALMYQTFAMLAPAAEALTQDDRVAQIRDIAKLLLSAGLLLGIALFFSIFFIYPMIRRQTREEGKLRAMTASLSARSQTLEQAALTDGLTGMQNRRYFDDALKEYLEEFRRIDKPVGLMILDLDHFKQVNDTHGHDMGDEVLRAVAECLKALTRYHDVVARLGGEEFAVVAPNLDNDRLVKLAERIRKAIATMPVTSGNVRLKVTASVGLAVWDGTETAEDFFRRADRMLYEAKRRGRNRVCA
;
A
#
# COMPACT_ATOMS: atom_id res chain seq x y z
N MET A 1 2.63 -30.10 2.40
CA MET A 1 1.32 -29.98 1.71
C MET A 1 0.26 -29.67 2.77
N ARG A 2 -0.25 -28.44 2.86
CA ARG A 2 -1.39 -28.12 3.74
C ARG A 2 -2.66 -28.39 2.94
N PHE A 3 -3.37 -29.47 3.26
CA PHE A 3 -4.68 -29.76 2.70
C PHE A 3 -5.65 -28.63 3.07
N HIS A 4 -6.39 -28.14 2.10
CA HIS A 4 -7.45 -27.16 2.35
C HIS A 4 -8.52 -27.83 3.23
N LYS A 5 -9.13 -27.07 4.17
CA LYS A 5 -10.19 -27.61 5.09
C LYS A 5 -11.30 -28.38 4.37
N SER A 6 -11.63 -27.99 3.13
CA SER A 6 -12.62 -28.66 2.27
C SER A 6 -12.13 -30.00 1.73
N GLU A 7 -10.85 -30.15 1.40
CA GLU A 7 -10.27 -31.42 0.96
C GLU A 7 -10.19 -32.42 2.13
N THR A 8 -9.81 -31.95 3.33
CA THR A 8 -9.83 -32.78 4.54
C THR A 8 -11.24 -33.28 4.88
N ALA A 9 -12.26 -32.42 4.75
CA ALA A 9 -13.65 -32.84 4.97
C ALA A 9 -14.10 -33.92 3.97
N LEU A 10 -13.74 -33.80 2.69
CA LEU A 10 -14.03 -34.78 1.67
C LEU A 10 -13.33 -36.11 1.96
N PHE A 11 -12.05 -36.10 2.33
CA PHE A 11 -11.32 -37.32 2.72
C PHE A 11 -11.95 -38.01 3.94
N VAL A 12 -12.42 -37.24 4.93
CA VAL A 12 -13.15 -37.78 6.09
C VAL A 12 -14.46 -38.45 5.66
N ILE A 13 -15.24 -37.84 4.77
CA ILE A 13 -16.49 -38.38 4.25
C ILE A 13 -16.21 -39.71 3.52
N ILE A 14 -15.21 -39.74 2.63
CA ILE A 14 -14.82 -40.95 1.91
C ILE A 14 -14.36 -42.06 2.88
N ALA A 15 -13.56 -41.73 3.89
CA ALA A 15 -13.10 -42.67 4.91
C ALA A 15 -14.27 -43.26 5.72
N VAL A 16 -15.25 -42.42 6.11
CA VAL A 16 -16.47 -42.87 6.80
C VAL A 16 -17.31 -43.79 5.92
N LEU A 17 -17.47 -43.48 4.64
CA LEU A 17 -18.21 -44.33 3.70
C LEU A 17 -17.51 -45.69 3.50
N ILE A 18 -16.18 -45.73 3.42
CA ILE A 18 -15.40 -46.98 3.33
C ILE A 18 -15.55 -47.79 4.63
N ALA A 19 -15.47 -47.15 5.81
CA ALA A 19 -15.65 -47.80 7.10
C ALA A 19 -17.05 -48.40 7.28
N LEU A 20 -18.10 -47.68 6.83
CA LEU A 20 -19.47 -48.19 6.80
C LEU A 20 -19.61 -49.37 5.86
N GLY A 21 -18.97 -49.35 4.70
CA GLY A 21 -18.94 -50.49 3.78
C GLY A 21 -18.25 -51.72 4.37
N ALA A 22 -17.13 -51.51 5.05
CA ALA A 22 -16.42 -52.59 5.75
C ALA A 22 -17.25 -53.20 6.91
N LEU A 23 -17.95 -52.36 7.68
CA LEU A 23 -18.85 -52.80 8.74
C LEU A 23 -20.02 -53.61 8.21
N MET A 24 -20.62 -53.18 7.12
CA MET A 24 -21.67 -53.92 6.39
C MET A 24 -21.18 -55.29 5.90
N TYR A 25 -19.96 -55.33 5.34
CA TYR A 25 -19.37 -56.57 4.89
C TYR A 25 -19.10 -57.54 6.09
N GLN A 26 -18.60 -57.04 7.23
CA GLN A 26 -18.40 -57.81 8.45
C GLN A 26 -19.72 -58.36 9.02
N THR A 27 -20.78 -57.56 9.07
CA THR A 27 -22.11 -58.00 9.50
C THR A 27 -22.68 -59.08 8.58
N PHE A 28 -22.51 -58.93 7.28
CA PHE A 28 -22.89 -59.97 6.31
C PHE A 28 -22.09 -61.25 6.51
N ALA A 29 -20.76 -61.21 6.69
CA ALA A 29 -19.90 -62.37 6.89
C ALA A 29 -20.19 -63.11 8.20
N MET A 30 -20.64 -62.40 9.27
CA MET A 30 -21.07 -63.03 10.53
C MET A 30 -22.45 -63.69 10.41
N LEU A 31 -23.36 -63.18 9.61
CA LEU A 31 -24.70 -63.70 9.40
C LEU A 31 -24.72 -64.90 8.44
N ALA A 32 -23.82 -64.98 7.48
CA ALA A 32 -23.74 -66.04 6.50
C ALA A 32 -23.62 -67.45 7.10
N PRO A 33 -22.67 -67.74 8.06
CA PRO A 33 -22.58 -69.07 8.70
C PRO A 33 -23.76 -69.38 9.65
N ALA A 34 -24.38 -68.38 10.26
CA ALA A 34 -25.58 -68.56 11.06
C ALA A 34 -26.79 -68.95 10.22
N ALA A 35 -26.80 -68.62 8.97
CA ALA A 35 -27.82 -68.94 7.97
C ALA A 35 -27.77 -70.41 7.55
N GLU A 36 -26.56 -71.03 7.54
CA GLU A 36 -26.36 -72.46 7.20
C GLU A 36 -26.77 -73.42 8.37
N ALA A 37 -26.77 -72.92 9.61
CA ALA A 37 -27.10 -73.67 10.77
C ALA A 37 -28.60 -73.76 11.08
N LEU A 38 -29.48 -73.11 10.32
CA LEU A 38 -30.91 -72.94 10.60
C LEU A 38 -31.79 -73.72 9.64
N THR A 39 -32.47 -74.76 10.12
CA THR A 39 -33.52 -75.44 9.39
C THR A 39 -34.84 -74.73 9.48
N GLN A 40 -35.42 -74.51 8.27
CA GLN A 40 -36.78 -74.35 7.85
C GLN A 40 -37.48 -72.94 7.88
N ASP A 41 -38.06 -72.64 6.72
CA ASP A 41 -39.06 -71.70 6.12
C ASP A 41 -39.09 -70.25 6.63
N ASP A 42 -39.41 -69.97 7.88
CA ASP A 42 -39.54 -68.55 8.33
C ASP A 42 -38.20 -67.80 8.48
N ARG A 43 -37.17 -68.58 8.84
CA ARG A 43 -35.81 -68.00 9.01
C ARG A 43 -35.09 -67.77 7.72
N VAL A 44 -35.36 -68.54 6.69
CA VAL A 44 -34.86 -68.36 5.32
C VAL A 44 -35.45 -67.09 4.69
N ALA A 45 -36.70 -66.78 4.99
CA ALA A 45 -37.32 -65.52 4.54
C ALA A 45 -36.66 -64.28 5.20
N GLN A 46 -36.42 -64.33 6.53
CA GLN A 46 -35.74 -63.21 7.24
C GLN A 46 -34.32 -62.98 6.75
N ILE A 47 -33.54 -64.03 6.51
CA ILE A 47 -32.17 -63.94 6.00
C ILE A 47 -32.15 -63.35 4.60
N ARG A 48 -33.10 -63.72 3.74
CA ARG A 48 -33.26 -63.20 2.38
C ARG A 48 -33.56 -61.67 2.40
N ASP A 49 -34.40 -61.25 3.34
CA ASP A 49 -34.75 -59.83 3.46
C ASP A 49 -33.58 -59.01 4.04
N ILE A 50 -32.84 -59.52 4.99
CA ILE A 50 -31.59 -58.91 5.50
C ILE A 50 -30.55 -58.81 4.34
N ALA A 51 -30.37 -59.87 3.58
CA ALA A 51 -29.48 -59.85 2.40
C ALA A 51 -29.85 -58.81 1.36
N LYS A 52 -31.15 -58.65 1.06
CA LYS A 52 -31.64 -57.59 0.14
C LYS A 52 -31.37 -56.20 0.71
N LEU A 53 -31.55 -56.00 2.02
CA LEU A 53 -31.31 -54.72 2.70
C LEU A 53 -29.83 -54.34 2.68
N LEU A 54 -28.93 -55.31 2.94
CA LEU A 54 -27.49 -55.12 2.82
C LEU A 54 -27.04 -54.83 1.40
N LEU A 55 -27.61 -55.48 0.44
CA LEU A 55 -27.31 -55.27 -1.01
C LEU A 55 -27.76 -53.86 -1.48
N SER A 56 -28.97 -53.44 -1.07
CA SER A 56 -29.46 -52.09 -1.36
C SER A 56 -28.62 -50.99 -0.70
N ALA A 57 -28.20 -51.20 0.57
CA ALA A 57 -27.32 -50.25 1.29
C ALA A 57 -25.92 -50.20 0.66
N GLY A 58 -25.36 -51.35 0.21
CA GLY A 58 -24.11 -51.40 -0.56
C GLY A 58 -24.18 -50.64 -1.88
N LEU A 59 -25.31 -50.79 -2.59
CA LEU A 59 -25.56 -50.04 -3.85
C LEU A 59 -25.62 -48.54 -3.60
N LEU A 60 -26.36 -48.11 -2.57
CA LEU A 60 -26.42 -46.68 -2.19
C LEU A 60 -25.05 -46.12 -1.78
N LEU A 61 -24.25 -46.89 -1.07
CA LEU A 61 -22.90 -46.53 -0.69
C LEU A 61 -22.00 -46.34 -1.94
N GLY A 62 -22.09 -47.26 -2.92
CA GLY A 62 -21.37 -47.16 -4.18
C GLY A 62 -21.77 -45.93 -4.98
N ILE A 63 -23.07 -45.59 -5.03
CA ILE A 63 -23.58 -44.38 -5.66
C ILE A 63 -23.02 -43.12 -4.93
N ALA A 64 -23.03 -43.08 -3.62
CA ALA A 64 -22.51 -41.98 -2.81
C ALA A 64 -21.02 -41.74 -3.05
N LEU A 65 -20.22 -42.81 -3.10
CA LEU A 65 -18.79 -42.77 -3.42
C LEU A 65 -18.56 -42.23 -4.84
N PHE A 66 -19.33 -42.74 -5.80
CA PHE A 66 -19.25 -42.28 -7.18
C PHE A 66 -19.53 -40.75 -7.28
N PHE A 67 -20.62 -40.27 -6.68
CA PHE A 67 -20.95 -38.85 -6.67
C PHE A 67 -19.89 -38.01 -5.94
N SER A 68 -19.33 -38.50 -4.84
CA SER A 68 -18.28 -37.83 -4.08
C SER A 68 -17.02 -37.60 -4.93
N ILE A 69 -16.58 -38.64 -5.64
CA ILE A 69 -15.36 -38.59 -6.46
C ILE A 69 -15.56 -37.80 -7.75
N PHE A 70 -16.66 -38.03 -8.46
CA PHE A 70 -16.86 -37.48 -9.81
C PHE A 70 -17.50 -36.08 -9.83
N PHE A 71 -18.26 -35.71 -8.80
CA PHE A 71 -18.93 -34.41 -8.76
C PHE A 71 -18.43 -33.48 -7.66
N ILE A 72 -18.33 -33.97 -6.42
CA ILE A 72 -17.97 -33.09 -5.29
C ILE A 72 -16.49 -32.71 -5.33
N TYR A 73 -15.60 -33.67 -5.55
CA TYR A 73 -14.16 -33.42 -5.61
C TYR A 73 -13.73 -32.40 -6.68
N PRO A 74 -14.13 -32.53 -7.96
CA PRO A 74 -13.76 -31.57 -8.97
C PRO A 74 -14.41 -30.18 -8.74
N MET A 75 -15.62 -30.12 -8.18
CA MET A 75 -16.28 -28.88 -7.80
C MET A 75 -15.48 -28.12 -6.72
N ILE A 76 -15.07 -28.78 -5.66
CA ILE A 76 -14.23 -28.21 -4.60
C ILE A 76 -12.90 -27.72 -5.19
N ARG A 77 -12.28 -28.51 -6.05
CA ARG A 77 -11.00 -28.18 -6.67
C ARG A 77 -11.07 -26.98 -7.61
N ARG A 78 -12.19 -26.79 -8.30
CA ARG A 78 -12.46 -25.59 -9.11
C ARG A 78 -12.60 -24.36 -8.21
N GLN A 79 -13.38 -24.45 -7.15
CA GLN A 79 -13.64 -23.35 -6.22
C GLN A 79 -12.35 -22.86 -5.53
N THR A 80 -11.48 -23.77 -5.09
CA THR A 80 -10.19 -23.40 -4.49
C THR A 80 -9.23 -22.72 -5.50
N ARG A 81 -9.28 -23.13 -6.77
CA ARG A 81 -8.49 -22.49 -7.83
C ARG A 81 -9.00 -21.08 -8.16
N GLU A 82 -10.30 -20.88 -8.19
CA GLU A 82 -10.92 -19.57 -8.43
C GLU A 82 -10.63 -18.61 -7.29
N GLU A 83 -10.75 -19.06 -6.04
CA GLU A 83 -10.35 -18.26 -4.87
C GLU A 83 -8.86 -17.87 -4.91
N GLY A 84 -7.98 -18.79 -5.31
CA GLY A 84 -6.56 -18.51 -5.47
C GLY A 84 -6.28 -17.44 -6.54
N LYS A 85 -6.97 -17.52 -7.68
CA LYS A 85 -6.87 -16.50 -8.75
C LYS A 85 -7.40 -15.14 -8.29
N LEU A 86 -8.54 -15.13 -7.60
CA LEU A 86 -9.15 -13.90 -7.10
C LEU A 86 -8.22 -13.20 -6.09
N ARG A 87 -7.63 -13.95 -5.14
CA ARG A 87 -6.64 -13.41 -4.18
C ARG A 87 -5.39 -12.84 -4.88
N ALA A 88 -4.86 -13.55 -5.87
CA ALA A 88 -3.72 -13.06 -6.65
C ALA A 88 -4.06 -11.79 -7.43
N MET A 89 -5.27 -11.71 -7.99
CA MET A 89 -5.73 -10.55 -8.73
C MET A 89 -5.97 -9.32 -7.83
N THR A 90 -6.58 -9.52 -6.65
CA THR A 90 -6.73 -8.44 -5.66
C THR A 90 -5.39 -7.94 -5.14
N ALA A 91 -4.44 -8.82 -4.87
CA ALA A 91 -3.09 -8.43 -4.46
C ALA A 91 -2.37 -7.63 -5.56
N SER A 92 -2.50 -8.03 -6.83
CA SER A 92 -1.90 -7.30 -7.96
C SER A 92 -2.55 -5.95 -8.20
N LEU A 93 -3.86 -5.84 -8.04
CA LEU A 93 -4.60 -4.57 -8.14
C LEU A 93 -4.23 -3.63 -7.00
N SER A 94 -4.12 -4.13 -5.77
CA SER A 94 -3.68 -3.34 -4.62
C SER A 94 -2.25 -2.80 -4.81
N ALA A 95 -1.32 -3.64 -5.27
CA ALA A 95 0.05 -3.21 -5.57
C ALA A 95 0.10 -2.13 -6.67
N ARG A 96 -0.69 -2.31 -7.74
CA ARG A 96 -0.80 -1.29 -8.81
C ARG A 96 -1.43 0.00 -8.31
N SER A 97 -2.48 -0.08 -7.48
CA SER A 97 -3.11 1.09 -6.87
C SER A 97 -2.12 1.88 -6.03
N GLN A 98 -1.34 1.21 -5.17
CA GLN A 98 -0.29 1.85 -4.36
C GLN A 98 0.80 2.50 -5.22
N THR A 99 1.23 1.83 -6.30
CA THR A 99 2.23 2.40 -7.22
C THR A 99 1.69 3.64 -7.93
N LEU A 100 0.43 3.61 -8.39
CA LEU A 100 -0.23 4.76 -9.01
C LEU A 100 -0.44 5.91 -8.02
N GLU A 101 -0.78 5.60 -6.79
CA GLU A 101 -0.95 6.57 -5.72
C GLU A 101 0.38 7.24 -5.36
N GLN A 102 1.47 6.48 -5.22
CA GLN A 102 2.82 7.01 -5.02
C GLN A 102 3.26 7.89 -6.21
N ALA A 103 3.06 7.43 -7.45
CA ALA A 103 3.36 8.22 -8.64
C ALA A 103 2.50 9.49 -8.74
N ALA A 104 1.28 9.48 -8.19
CA ALA A 104 0.39 10.65 -8.14
C ALA A 104 0.76 11.66 -7.04
N LEU A 105 1.60 11.30 -6.08
CA LEU A 105 1.98 12.13 -4.92
C LEU A 105 3.44 12.59 -4.94
N THR A 106 4.25 12.11 -5.90
CA THR A 106 5.66 12.49 -6.03
C THR A 106 5.91 13.27 -7.33
N ASP A 107 6.93 14.12 -7.32
CA ASP A 107 7.45 14.80 -8.52
C ASP A 107 8.43 13.86 -9.25
N GLY A 108 8.14 13.60 -10.52
CA GLY A 108 8.89 12.60 -11.31
C GLY A 108 10.35 12.99 -11.60
N LEU A 109 10.73 14.26 -11.50
CA LEU A 109 12.10 14.71 -11.73
C LEU A 109 12.97 14.60 -10.50
N THR A 110 12.44 15.04 -9.34
CA THR A 110 13.21 15.19 -8.09
C THR A 110 12.96 14.08 -7.08
N GLY A 111 11.92 13.26 -7.30
CA GLY A 111 11.49 12.24 -6.35
C GLY A 111 11.06 12.81 -4.99
N MET A 112 10.77 14.11 -4.91
CA MET A 112 10.18 14.76 -3.75
C MET A 112 8.66 14.58 -3.76
N GLN A 113 8.01 14.96 -2.67
CA GLN A 113 6.56 15.10 -2.68
C GLN A 113 6.15 16.19 -3.69
N ASN A 114 5.00 16.02 -4.34
CA ASN A 114 4.48 17.02 -5.27
C ASN A 114 3.51 17.99 -4.57
N ARG A 115 3.00 18.97 -5.32
CA ARG A 115 2.04 19.96 -4.85
C ARG A 115 0.81 19.34 -4.18
N ARG A 116 0.26 18.28 -4.77
CA ARG A 116 -0.94 17.63 -4.24
C ARG A 116 -0.69 17.05 -2.85
N TYR A 117 0.39 16.31 -2.69
CA TYR A 117 0.77 15.78 -1.37
C TYR A 117 0.99 16.90 -0.35
N PHE A 118 1.68 17.97 -0.76
CA PHE A 118 1.93 19.13 0.09
C PHE A 118 0.63 19.76 0.60
N ASP A 119 -0.34 20.00 -0.30
CA ASP A 119 -1.62 20.64 0.04
C ASP A 119 -2.43 19.79 1.03
N ASP A 120 -2.42 18.46 0.88
CA ASP A 120 -3.10 17.53 1.77
C ASP A 120 -2.38 17.44 3.13
N ALA A 121 -1.06 17.28 3.13
CA ALA A 121 -0.24 17.18 4.33
C ALA A 121 -0.29 18.48 5.17
N LEU A 122 -0.28 19.65 4.53
CA LEU A 122 -0.39 20.92 5.24
C LEU A 122 -1.69 21.00 6.04
N LYS A 123 -2.83 20.61 5.46
CA LYS A 123 -4.13 20.60 6.15
C LYS A 123 -4.12 19.65 7.34
N GLU A 124 -3.60 18.42 7.14
CA GLU A 124 -3.50 17.40 8.18
C GLU A 124 -2.64 17.87 9.35
N TYR A 125 -1.46 18.45 9.08
CA TYR A 125 -0.59 19.00 10.12
C TYR A 125 -1.26 20.13 10.90
N LEU A 126 -1.97 21.05 10.25
CA LEU A 126 -2.66 22.13 10.97
C LEU A 126 -3.78 21.59 11.87
N GLU A 127 -4.51 20.56 11.46
CA GLU A 127 -5.53 19.92 12.29
C GLU A 127 -4.91 19.18 13.48
N GLU A 128 -3.84 18.44 13.27
CA GLU A 128 -3.14 17.71 14.34
C GLU A 128 -2.50 18.65 15.33
N PHE A 129 -1.74 19.64 14.86
CA PHE A 129 -0.99 20.57 15.70
C PHE A 129 -1.87 21.57 16.45
N ARG A 130 -3.08 21.85 15.95
CA ARG A 130 -4.13 22.55 16.70
C ARG A 130 -4.53 21.82 17.98
N ARG A 131 -4.63 20.49 17.92
CA ARG A 131 -5.04 19.67 19.08
C ARG A 131 -4.00 19.63 20.20
N ILE A 132 -2.73 19.74 19.86
CA ILE A 132 -1.62 19.65 20.81
C ILE A 132 -0.99 21.01 21.12
N ASP A 133 -1.56 22.09 20.60
CA ASP A 133 -1.10 23.48 20.81
C ASP A 133 0.40 23.66 20.51
N LYS A 134 0.82 23.20 19.32
CA LYS A 134 2.21 23.29 18.88
C LYS A 134 2.32 24.08 17.57
N PRO A 135 3.41 24.84 17.41
CA PRO A 135 3.60 25.65 16.20
C PRO A 135 3.89 24.76 14.97
N VAL A 136 3.46 25.23 13.80
CA VAL A 136 3.83 24.68 12.51
C VAL A 136 4.52 25.77 11.70
N GLY A 137 5.74 25.50 11.25
CA GLY A 137 6.49 26.38 10.37
C GLY A 137 6.24 26.03 8.90
N LEU A 138 6.16 27.05 8.04
CA LEU A 138 6.08 26.90 6.59
C LEU A 138 7.18 27.72 5.94
N MET A 139 7.90 27.10 5.00
CA MET A 139 8.85 27.76 4.12
C MET A 139 8.40 27.56 2.66
N ILE A 140 8.41 28.61 1.88
CA ILE A 140 8.27 28.54 0.42
C ILE A 140 9.56 29.08 -0.17
N LEU A 141 10.16 28.32 -1.08
CA LEU A 141 11.44 28.64 -1.71
C LEU A 141 11.26 28.73 -3.22
N ASP A 142 12.02 29.62 -3.84
CA ASP A 142 12.06 29.76 -5.29
C ASP A 142 13.50 30.01 -5.72
N LEU A 143 13.94 29.34 -6.79
CA LEU A 143 15.31 29.46 -7.29
C LEU A 143 15.48 30.77 -8.08
N ASP A 144 16.39 31.59 -7.62
CA ASP A 144 16.64 32.90 -8.21
C ASP A 144 17.20 32.74 -9.64
N HIS A 145 16.59 33.44 -10.60
CA HIS A 145 17.02 33.46 -12.00
C HIS A 145 17.07 32.06 -12.68
N PHE A 146 16.26 31.10 -12.25
CA PHE A 146 16.26 29.76 -12.80
C PHE A 146 15.96 29.72 -14.31
N LYS A 147 15.06 30.58 -14.78
CA LYS A 147 14.80 30.72 -16.20
C LYS A 147 16.07 31.06 -16.98
N GLN A 148 16.93 31.95 -16.46
CA GLN A 148 18.20 32.31 -17.10
C GLN A 148 19.18 31.11 -17.16
N VAL A 149 19.15 30.22 -16.16
CA VAL A 149 19.92 28.96 -16.19
C VAL A 149 19.45 28.13 -17.38
N ASN A 150 18.15 27.90 -17.54
CA ASN A 150 17.59 27.15 -18.66
C ASN A 150 17.91 27.79 -20.01
N ASP A 151 17.72 29.10 -20.12
CA ASP A 151 17.95 29.83 -21.38
C ASP A 151 19.44 29.82 -21.80
N THR A 152 20.37 29.75 -20.82
CA THR A 152 21.82 29.79 -21.09
C THR A 152 22.44 28.42 -21.26
N HIS A 153 22.00 27.43 -20.44
CA HIS A 153 22.66 26.12 -20.34
C HIS A 153 21.76 24.96 -20.75
N GLY A 154 20.52 25.22 -21.16
CA GLY A 154 19.55 24.21 -21.57
C GLY A 154 18.79 23.61 -20.39
N HIS A 155 17.69 22.92 -20.71
CA HIS A 155 16.79 22.30 -19.72
C HIS A 155 17.46 21.18 -18.95
N ASP A 156 18.38 20.43 -19.55
CA ASP A 156 19.10 19.33 -18.87
C ASP A 156 19.89 19.85 -17.66
N MET A 157 20.54 21.03 -17.81
CA MET A 157 21.24 21.67 -16.68
C MET A 157 20.24 22.18 -15.63
N GLY A 158 19.11 22.72 -16.04
CA GLY A 158 18.05 23.10 -15.12
C GLY A 158 17.54 21.91 -14.31
N ASP A 159 17.36 20.77 -14.94
CA ASP A 159 16.95 19.51 -14.28
C ASP A 159 17.99 19.06 -13.25
N GLU A 160 19.29 19.16 -13.56
CA GLU A 160 20.36 18.85 -12.58
C GLU A 160 20.35 19.83 -11.41
N VAL A 161 20.07 21.13 -11.64
CA VAL A 161 19.89 22.12 -10.56
C VAL A 161 18.74 21.71 -9.66
N LEU A 162 17.59 21.36 -10.22
CA LEU A 162 16.41 20.95 -9.45
C LEU A 162 16.66 19.69 -8.63
N ARG A 163 17.34 18.67 -9.20
CA ARG A 163 17.74 17.46 -8.47
C ARG A 163 18.71 17.78 -7.32
N ALA A 164 19.72 18.60 -7.58
CA ALA A 164 20.70 18.97 -6.57
C ALA A 164 20.05 19.76 -5.40
N VAL A 165 19.13 20.67 -5.70
CA VAL A 165 18.37 21.41 -4.68
C VAL A 165 17.46 20.46 -3.88
N ALA A 166 16.79 19.55 -4.53
CA ALA A 166 15.95 18.55 -3.87
C ALA A 166 16.76 17.69 -2.86
N GLU A 167 17.93 17.20 -3.26
CA GLU A 167 18.81 16.44 -2.37
C GLU A 167 19.36 17.32 -1.22
N CYS A 168 19.69 18.58 -1.49
CA CYS A 168 20.10 19.53 -0.46
C CYS A 168 19.00 19.76 0.59
N LEU A 169 17.74 19.91 0.14
CA LEU A 169 16.59 20.08 1.03
C LEU A 169 16.35 18.82 1.87
N LYS A 170 16.34 17.63 1.26
CA LYS A 170 16.20 16.35 1.97
C LYS A 170 17.29 16.16 3.04
N ALA A 171 18.54 16.49 2.73
CA ALA A 171 19.65 16.34 3.66
C ALA A 171 19.61 17.30 4.87
N LEU A 172 18.95 18.45 4.72
CA LEU A 172 18.88 19.48 5.75
C LEU A 172 17.57 19.49 6.55
N THR A 173 16.59 18.73 6.15
CA THR A 173 15.29 18.59 6.81
C THR A 173 15.23 17.30 7.62
N ARG A 174 14.27 17.22 8.55
CA ARG A 174 14.07 16.06 9.42
C ARG A 174 13.10 15.08 8.77
N TYR A 175 13.05 13.86 9.29
CA TYR A 175 12.12 12.83 8.83
C TYR A 175 10.64 13.27 8.89
N HIS A 176 10.28 14.07 9.90
CA HIS A 176 8.91 14.58 10.07
C HIS A 176 8.61 15.87 9.30
N ASP A 177 9.61 16.47 8.66
CA ASP A 177 9.37 17.64 7.83
C ASP A 177 8.84 17.18 6.47
N VAL A 178 7.80 17.83 5.95
CA VAL A 178 7.31 17.59 4.60
C VAL A 178 8.08 18.48 3.64
N VAL A 179 8.72 17.87 2.66
CA VAL A 179 9.50 18.58 1.64
C VAL A 179 8.93 18.27 0.27
N ALA A 180 8.47 19.30 -0.43
CA ALA A 180 7.77 19.16 -1.69
C ALA A 180 8.30 20.10 -2.78
N ARG A 181 8.18 19.66 -4.04
CA ARG A 181 8.29 20.54 -5.20
C ARG A 181 6.89 20.95 -5.64
N LEU A 182 6.60 22.24 -5.61
CA LEU A 182 5.27 22.76 -5.94
C LEU A 182 5.04 22.88 -7.45
N GLY A 183 6.12 22.99 -8.22
CA GLY A 183 6.13 23.09 -9.67
C GLY A 183 7.25 24.02 -10.15
N GLY A 184 7.68 23.86 -11.40
CA GLY A 184 8.76 24.69 -11.95
C GLY A 184 10.01 24.69 -11.06
N GLU A 185 10.32 25.86 -10.50
CA GLU A 185 11.46 26.16 -9.64
C GLU A 185 11.09 26.38 -8.17
N GLU A 186 9.82 26.07 -7.79
CA GLU A 186 9.28 26.32 -6.45
C GLU A 186 9.29 25.06 -5.60
N PHE A 187 9.74 25.22 -4.34
CA PHE A 187 9.76 24.18 -3.32
C PHE A 187 9.07 24.67 -2.04
N ALA A 188 8.60 23.75 -1.24
CA ALA A 188 8.04 24.04 0.08
C ALA A 188 8.53 23.07 1.14
N VAL A 189 8.60 23.56 2.38
CA VAL A 189 8.91 22.75 3.55
C VAL A 189 7.90 23.08 4.65
N VAL A 190 7.17 22.04 5.12
CA VAL A 190 6.37 22.12 6.35
C VAL A 190 7.20 21.55 7.48
N ALA A 191 7.48 22.35 8.49
CA ALA A 191 8.33 22.01 9.61
C ALA A 191 7.53 22.07 10.92
N PRO A 192 7.01 20.93 11.41
CA PRO A 192 6.23 20.89 12.64
C PRO A 192 7.08 21.14 13.87
N ASN A 193 6.46 21.72 14.90
CA ASN A 193 7.08 22.03 16.20
C ASN A 193 8.33 22.92 16.09
N LEU A 194 8.33 23.87 15.17
CA LEU A 194 9.34 24.91 15.06
C LEU A 194 8.73 26.29 15.30
N ASP A 195 9.31 27.01 16.25
CA ASP A 195 9.06 28.43 16.46
C ASP A 195 9.74 29.29 15.37
N ASN A 196 9.44 30.58 15.35
CA ASN A 196 9.95 31.50 14.34
C ASN A 196 11.50 31.53 14.30
N ASP A 197 12.15 31.56 15.45
CA ASP A 197 13.63 31.70 15.52
C ASP A 197 14.32 30.44 14.96
N ARG A 198 13.78 29.26 15.26
CA ARG A 198 14.29 28.00 14.73
C ARG A 198 14.00 27.83 13.26
N LEU A 199 12.83 28.29 12.82
CA LEU A 199 12.44 28.25 11.41
C LEU A 199 13.36 29.16 10.58
N VAL A 200 13.62 30.37 11.02
CA VAL A 200 14.57 31.31 10.37
C VAL A 200 15.97 30.70 10.30
N LYS A 201 16.46 30.09 11.38
CA LYS A 201 17.77 29.41 11.39
C LYS A 201 17.84 28.26 10.40
N LEU A 202 16.78 27.45 10.31
CA LEU A 202 16.70 26.36 9.35
C LEU A 202 16.70 26.90 7.91
N ALA A 203 15.87 27.91 7.62
CA ALA A 203 15.78 28.53 6.32
C ALA A 203 17.11 29.18 5.87
N GLU A 204 17.80 29.90 6.75
CA GLU A 204 19.12 30.47 6.47
C GLU A 204 20.18 29.39 6.20
N ARG A 205 20.13 28.27 6.93
CA ARG A 205 20.99 27.12 6.68
C ARG A 205 20.75 26.55 5.28
N ILE A 206 19.49 26.32 4.90
CA ILE A 206 19.09 25.83 3.57
C ILE A 206 19.54 26.82 2.50
N ARG A 207 19.22 28.12 2.62
CA ARG A 207 19.62 29.15 1.68
C ARG A 207 21.12 29.18 1.43
N LYS A 208 21.92 29.16 2.51
CA LYS A 208 23.40 29.16 2.44
C LYS A 208 23.92 27.90 1.78
N ALA A 209 23.36 26.74 2.08
CA ALA A 209 23.74 25.48 1.46
C ALA A 209 23.50 25.51 -0.05
N ILE A 210 22.31 25.95 -0.49
CA ILE A 210 21.99 26.11 -1.91
C ILE A 210 22.98 27.08 -2.57
N ALA A 211 23.22 28.25 -1.98
CA ALA A 211 24.11 29.27 -2.53
C ALA A 211 25.59 28.85 -2.64
N THR A 212 26.03 27.89 -1.82
CA THR A 212 27.40 27.40 -1.83
C THR A 212 27.59 26.10 -2.59
N MET A 213 26.50 25.36 -2.84
CA MET A 213 26.50 24.08 -3.55
C MET A 213 26.90 24.26 -5.01
N PRO A 214 27.96 23.60 -5.50
CA PRO A 214 28.26 23.57 -6.92
C PRO A 214 27.37 22.56 -7.62
N VAL A 215 26.67 22.98 -8.67
CA VAL A 215 25.97 22.08 -9.58
C VAL A 215 26.85 21.86 -10.80
N THR A 216 27.12 20.61 -11.13
CA THR A 216 28.03 20.24 -12.23
C THR A 216 27.31 19.31 -13.20
N SER A 217 27.33 19.64 -14.47
CA SER A 217 26.87 18.78 -15.56
C SER A 217 27.84 18.86 -16.72
N GLY A 218 28.49 17.75 -17.06
CA GLY A 218 29.60 17.75 -18.02
C GLY A 218 30.72 18.70 -17.60
N ASN A 219 31.08 19.64 -18.47
CA ASN A 219 32.10 20.66 -18.23
C ASN A 219 31.56 21.96 -17.61
N VAL A 220 30.26 22.05 -17.39
CA VAL A 220 29.62 23.26 -16.84
C VAL A 220 29.53 23.12 -15.33
N ARG A 221 29.98 24.16 -14.62
CA ARG A 221 29.83 24.28 -13.16
C ARG A 221 29.21 25.64 -12.86
N LEU A 222 28.08 25.63 -12.18
CA LEU A 222 27.36 26.85 -11.81
C LEU A 222 26.94 26.83 -10.35
N LYS A 223 26.53 27.98 -9.86
CA LYS A 223 25.90 28.17 -8.53
C LYS A 223 24.55 28.84 -8.74
N VAL A 224 23.60 28.44 -7.92
CA VAL A 224 22.26 29.04 -7.86
C VAL A 224 22.01 29.59 -6.47
N THR A 225 21.10 30.55 -6.37
CA THR A 225 20.60 31.03 -5.10
C THR A 225 19.11 30.82 -4.99
N ALA A 226 18.57 30.93 -3.80
CA ALA A 226 17.14 30.82 -3.57
C ALA A 226 16.65 31.96 -2.67
N SER A 227 15.49 32.47 -2.98
CA SER A 227 14.71 33.34 -2.10
C SER A 227 13.76 32.48 -1.27
N VAL A 228 13.56 32.82 0.00
CA VAL A 228 12.77 32.04 0.95
C VAL A 228 11.79 32.93 1.68
N GLY A 229 10.51 32.58 1.64
CA GLY A 229 9.46 33.18 2.45
C GLY A 229 9.06 32.24 3.59
N LEU A 230 8.88 32.79 4.77
CA LEU A 230 8.52 32.05 5.98
C LEU A 230 7.20 32.51 6.57
N ALA A 231 6.51 31.60 7.20
CA ALA A 231 5.44 31.87 8.14
C ALA A 231 5.42 30.81 9.25
N VAL A 232 5.00 31.20 10.44
CA VAL A 232 4.64 30.29 11.53
C VAL A 232 3.14 30.39 11.72
N TRP A 233 2.47 29.25 11.77
CA TRP A 233 1.02 29.21 11.92
C TRP A 233 0.55 29.83 13.22
N ASP A 234 -0.51 30.62 13.17
CA ASP A 234 -1.06 31.36 14.33
C ASP A 234 -2.06 30.55 15.17
N GLY A 235 -2.33 29.31 14.77
CA GLY A 235 -3.29 28.41 15.44
C GLY A 235 -4.73 28.53 14.91
N THR A 236 -5.06 29.56 14.11
CA THR A 236 -6.43 29.86 13.72
C THR A 236 -6.65 29.94 12.20
N GLU A 237 -5.66 30.42 11.45
CA GLU A 237 -5.74 30.61 10.00
C GLU A 237 -5.93 29.29 9.24
N THR A 238 -6.54 29.38 8.06
CA THR A 238 -6.67 28.22 7.15
C THR A 238 -5.32 27.88 6.48
N ALA A 239 -5.19 26.67 5.96
CA ALA A 239 -4.00 26.26 5.21
C ALA A 239 -3.70 27.20 4.03
N GLU A 240 -4.74 27.70 3.36
CA GLU A 240 -4.63 28.63 2.24
C GLU A 240 -4.15 30.01 2.68
N ASP A 241 -4.65 30.55 3.79
CA ASP A 241 -4.20 31.84 4.33
C ASP A 241 -2.76 31.75 4.84
N PHE A 242 -2.42 30.66 5.49
CA PHE A 242 -1.07 30.37 5.96
C PHE A 242 -0.08 30.30 4.79
N PHE A 243 -0.43 29.57 3.72
CA PHE A 243 0.36 29.50 2.49
C PHE A 243 0.53 30.89 1.87
N ARG A 244 -0.56 31.64 1.71
CA ARG A 244 -0.52 33.03 1.15
C ARG A 244 0.39 33.95 1.96
N ARG A 245 0.47 33.79 3.28
CA ARG A 245 1.33 34.60 4.13
C ARG A 245 2.82 34.28 3.89
N ALA A 246 3.18 32.99 3.80
CA ALA A 246 4.53 32.57 3.45
C ALA A 246 4.93 33.01 2.04
N ASP A 247 4.02 32.91 1.05
CA ASP A 247 4.23 33.34 -0.32
C ASP A 247 4.46 34.86 -0.45
N ARG A 248 3.71 35.65 0.35
CA ARG A 248 3.95 37.11 0.42
C ARG A 248 5.36 37.40 0.94
N MET A 249 5.89 36.66 1.89
CA MET A 249 7.25 36.81 2.37
C MET A 249 8.28 36.38 1.32
N LEU A 250 8.00 35.35 0.52
CA LEU A 250 8.82 34.99 -0.64
C LEU A 250 8.90 36.12 -1.65
N TYR A 251 7.76 36.73 -1.97
CA TYR A 251 7.71 37.90 -2.86
C TYR A 251 8.56 39.08 -2.31
N GLU A 252 8.50 39.36 -1.00
CA GLU A 252 9.35 40.37 -0.36
C GLU A 252 10.84 39.99 -0.44
N ALA A 253 11.20 38.72 -0.27
CA ALA A 253 12.58 38.27 -0.43
C ALA A 253 13.10 38.55 -1.84
N LYS A 254 12.30 38.25 -2.87
CA LYS A 254 12.63 38.55 -4.26
C LYS A 254 12.77 40.05 -4.51
N ARG A 255 11.85 40.88 -4.00
CA ARG A 255 11.89 42.36 -4.15
C ARG A 255 13.11 43.01 -3.49
N ARG A 256 13.52 42.51 -2.30
CA ARG A 256 14.65 43.09 -1.56
C ARG A 256 16.01 42.64 -2.09
N GLY A 257 16.09 42.04 -3.27
CA GLY A 257 17.34 41.72 -3.95
C GLY A 257 17.72 40.23 -3.91
N ARG A 258 16.75 39.35 -3.68
CA ARG A 258 16.91 37.88 -3.74
C ARG A 258 17.93 37.32 -2.77
N ASN A 259 18.22 35.97 -2.85
CA ASN A 259 19.17 35.25 -2.05
C ASN A 259 19.06 35.59 -0.53
N ARG A 260 17.83 35.56 -0.02
CA ARG A 260 17.53 35.91 1.38
C ARG A 260 16.30 35.21 1.91
N VAL A 261 16.18 35.26 3.21
CA VAL A 261 15.00 34.82 3.95
C VAL A 261 14.21 36.06 4.38
N CYS A 262 12.87 36.01 4.24
CA CYS A 262 11.92 36.95 4.83
C CYS A 262 10.87 36.18 5.64
N ALA A 263 10.53 36.71 6.82
CA ALA A 263 9.54 36.16 7.74
C ALA A 263 8.53 37.23 8.16
#